data_8dc75ebc8563527883181e2fbf7c4432
#
_entry.id   8dc75ebc8563527883181e2fbf7c4432
#
_cell.length_a   1.000
_cell.length_b   1.000
_cell.length_c   1.000
_cell.angle_alpha   90.00
_cell.angle_beta   90.00
_cell.angle_gamma   90.00
#
_symmetry.space_group_name_H-M   'P 1'
#
loop_
_entity.id
_entity.type
_entity.pdbx_description
1 polymer ?
#
loop_
_entity_poly.entity_id
_entity_poly.type
_entity_poly.pdbx_seq_one_letter_code
_entity_poly.pdbx_strand_id
1 'polypeptide(L)'
;LTHNYSAYPMVRHAKKLIEDKKLGNVEYINVEYVQDWSNGVKVTTKNAKKVFRWKLDKKIAGVSTVLNEIGSHAYHLCNYITGLEGKSLFADIKKYSKKIKFDTNAQVFINYENGAKGLFWASTTAKGGIYGLRIRVFGSKGSLEWVQNDPNYLKYSSETGATKILERGFNESNFSKSFSRIKYGHPEGYLSAFSNLYKEIASKINIKKSKKRFYFPTAYEGLLTAKFIDGCVKSSSKKKWVQF
;
A
#
# COMPACT_ATOMS: atom_id res chain seq x y z
N LEU A 1 0.28 -5.80 -13.01
CA LEU A 1 -0.07 -6.01 -11.59
C LEU A 1 -1.34 -5.26 -11.23
N THR A 2 -2.09 -5.79 -10.28
CA THR A 2 -3.38 -5.23 -9.87
C THR A 2 -3.35 -4.64 -8.45
N HIS A 3 -2.31 -3.84 -8.15
CA HIS A 3 -2.28 -3.03 -6.92
C HIS A 3 -3.27 -1.86 -7.04
N ASN A 4 -4.54 -2.15 -6.82
CA ASN A 4 -5.66 -1.23 -7.03
C ASN A 4 -5.64 0.01 -6.14
N TYR A 5 -4.97 -0.03 -4.99
CA TYR A 5 -4.92 1.12 -4.08
C TYR A 5 -4.27 2.36 -4.70
N SER A 6 -3.33 2.19 -5.64
CA SER A 6 -2.76 3.29 -6.41
C SER A 6 -3.75 3.98 -7.36
N ALA A 7 -4.92 3.39 -7.60
CA ALA A 7 -5.92 3.91 -8.51
C ALA A 7 -7.08 4.66 -7.83
N TYR A 8 -7.03 4.82 -6.50
CA TYR A 8 -7.94 5.71 -5.79
C TYR A 8 -7.63 7.18 -6.11
N PRO A 9 -8.64 8.03 -6.39
CA PRO A 9 -8.41 9.45 -6.69
C PRO A 9 -7.59 10.16 -5.64
N MET A 10 -7.90 10.00 -4.34
CA MET A 10 -7.18 10.70 -3.27
C MET A 10 -5.75 10.17 -3.05
N VAL A 11 -5.47 8.91 -3.38
CA VAL A 11 -4.08 8.38 -3.43
C VAL A 11 -3.29 9.04 -4.56
N ARG A 12 -3.92 9.25 -5.71
CA ARG A 12 -3.32 9.99 -6.82
C ARG A 12 -3.11 11.46 -6.49
N HIS A 13 -4.03 12.04 -5.73
CA HIS A 13 -3.85 13.39 -5.20
C HIS A 13 -2.67 13.47 -4.23
N ALA A 14 -2.54 12.51 -3.31
CA ALA A 14 -1.39 12.40 -2.41
C ALA A 14 -0.08 12.35 -3.18
N LYS A 15 0.01 11.52 -4.22
CA LYS A 15 1.16 11.46 -5.13
C LYS A 15 1.46 12.82 -5.76
N LYS A 16 0.44 13.51 -6.26
CA LYS A 16 0.60 14.84 -6.87
C LYS A 16 1.12 15.87 -5.89
N LEU A 17 0.66 15.87 -4.62
CA LEU A 17 1.20 16.74 -3.57
C LEU A 17 2.70 16.51 -3.32
N ILE A 18 3.15 15.26 -3.37
CA ILE A 18 4.58 14.92 -3.26
C ILE A 18 5.36 15.42 -4.50
N GLU A 19 4.86 15.14 -5.70
CA GLU A 19 5.49 15.59 -6.95
C GLU A 19 5.60 17.12 -7.02
N ASP A 20 4.59 17.84 -6.52
CA ASP A 20 4.55 19.30 -6.45
C ASP A 20 5.35 19.88 -5.27
N LYS A 21 6.09 19.04 -4.53
CA LYS A 21 6.92 19.43 -3.38
C LYS A 21 6.14 20.14 -2.26
N LYS A 22 4.84 19.89 -2.14
CA LYS A 22 3.99 20.50 -1.10
C LYS A 22 4.36 20.05 0.31
N LEU A 23 4.99 18.87 0.44
CA LEU A 23 5.52 18.37 1.71
C LEU A 23 7.02 18.67 1.90
N GLY A 24 7.67 19.30 0.92
CA GLY A 24 9.13 19.43 0.93
C GLY A 24 9.82 18.09 0.69
N ASN A 25 10.92 17.84 1.38
CA ASN A 25 11.62 16.57 1.36
C ASN A 25 10.90 15.58 2.28
N VAL A 26 10.60 14.38 1.78
CA VAL A 26 10.02 13.32 2.60
C VAL A 26 11.07 12.81 3.60
N GLU A 27 10.70 12.76 4.88
CA GLU A 27 11.57 12.38 5.99
C GLU A 27 11.11 11.10 6.68
N TYR A 28 9.78 10.94 6.88
CA TYR A 28 9.22 9.78 7.56
C TYR A 28 8.00 9.24 6.82
N ILE A 29 7.88 7.91 6.78
CA ILE A 29 6.74 7.20 6.18
C ILE A 29 6.28 6.14 7.17
N ASN A 30 5.00 6.20 7.54
CA ASN A 30 4.36 5.14 8.31
C ASN A 30 3.26 4.52 7.46
N VAL A 31 3.34 3.22 7.22
CA VAL A 31 2.30 2.48 6.51
C VAL A 31 1.93 1.23 7.28
N GLU A 32 0.65 0.98 7.36
CA GLU A 32 0.11 -0.25 7.95
C GLU A 32 -0.98 -0.83 7.07
N TYR A 33 -1.01 -2.16 6.99
CA TYR A 33 -2.14 -2.90 6.47
C TYR A 33 -2.48 -4.01 7.44
N VAL A 34 -3.54 -3.81 8.21
CA VAL A 34 -3.92 -4.71 9.29
C VAL A 34 -5.31 -5.29 9.04
N GLN A 35 -5.42 -6.58 9.26
CA GLN A 35 -6.66 -7.36 9.15
C GLN A 35 -6.72 -8.36 10.29
N ASP A 36 -7.88 -8.94 10.56
CA ASP A 36 -8.06 -9.93 11.62
C ASP A 36 -8.59 -11.29 11.14
N TRP A 37 -8.69 -11.49 9.83
CA TRP A 37 -9.31 -12.67 9.25
C TRP A 37 -8.67 -13.99 9.69
N SER A 38 -7.39 -14.02 10.04
CA SER A 38 -6.73 -15.23 10.49
C SER A 38 -6.99 -15.58 11.96
N ASN A 39 -7.55 -14.67 12.77
CA ASN A 39 -7.94 -14.94 14.15
C ASN A 39 -9.15 -15.86 14.29
N GLY A 40 -10.07 -15.79 13.36
CA GLY A 40 -11.36 -16.49 13.41
C GLY A 40 -11.49 -17.65 12.43
N VAL A 41 -10.49 -17.87 11.58
CA VAL A 41 -10.55 -18.93 10.57
C VAL A 41 -10.50 -20.30 11.26
N LYS A 42 -11.66 -20.72 11.75
CA LYS A 42 -11.97 -22.13 11.78
C LYS A 42 -12.02 -22.59 10.32
N VAL A 43 -10.87 -22.98 9.76
CA VAL A 43 -10.79 -23.64 8.45
C VAL A 43 -11.50 -25.01 8.55
N THR A 44 -12.72 -25.00 9.09
CA THR A 44 -13.50 -26.19 9.41
C THR A 44 -14.48 -26.51 8.32
N THR A 45 -14.91 -25.52 7.54
CA THR A 45 -15.83 -25.77 6.43
C THR A 45 -15.08 -26.19 5.17
N LYS A 46 -15.63 -27.15 4.42
CA LYS A 46 -15.09 -27.64 3.14
C LYS A 46 -14.83 -26.48 2.15
N ASN A 47 -15.70 -25.48 2.14
CA ASN A 47 -15.59 -24.29 1.27
C ASN A 47 -14.48 -23.35 1.73
N ALA A 48 -14.33 -23.06 3.01
CA ALA A 48 -13.23 -22.25 3.51
C ALA A 48 -11.87 -22.91 3.23
N LYS A 49 -11.74 -24.23 3.40
CA LYS A 49 -10.54 -24.99 3.00
C LYS A 49 -10.24 -24.83 1.52
N LYS A 50 -11.23 -24.82 0.65
CA LYS A 50 -11.05 -24.67 -0.81
C LYS A 50 -10.56 -23.26 -1.16
N VAL A 51 -11.17 -22.21 -0.61
CA VAL A 51 -10.85 -20.79 -0.90
C VAL A 51 -9.47 -20.41 -0.34
N PHE A 52 -9.12 -20.89 0.86
CA PHE A 52 -7.86 -20.54 1.51
C PHE A 52 -6.74 -21.56 1.31
N ARG A 53 -6.98 -22.66 0.60
CA ARG A 53 -6.01 -23.74 0.43
C ARG A 53 -4.64 -23.27 -0.07
N TRP A 54 -4.63 -22.39 -1.05
CA TRP A 54 -3.40 -21.86 -1.61
C TRP A 54 -2.61 -21.01 -0.59
N LYS A 55 -3.28 -20.26 0.29
CA LYS A 55 -2.66 -19.46 1.36
C LYS A 55 -2.04 -20.33 2.46
N LEU A 56 -2.55 -21.56 2.63
CA LEU A 56 -2.08 -22.50 3.63
C LEU A 56 -0.89 -23.34 3.13
N ASP A 57 -0.65 -23.36 1.82
CA ASP A 57 0.44 -24.10 1.19
C ASP A 57 1.61 -23.15 0.90
N LYS A 58 2.70 -23.29 1.66
CA LYS A 58 3.93 -22.50 1.49
C LYS A 58 4.53 -22.56 0.09
N LYS A 59 4.35 -23.67 -0.63
CA LYS A 59 4.86 -23.83 -2.00
C LYS A 59 4.10 -22.93 -2.98
N ILE A 60 2.85 -22.63 -2.67
CA ILE A 60 1.97 -21.78 -3.51
C ILE A 60 1.95 -20.33 -3.00
N ALA A 61 1.83 -20.15 -1.68
CA ALA A 61 1.76 -18.82 -1.05
C ALA A 61 3.09 -18.06 -1.05
N GLY A 62 4.22 -18.76 -1.33
CA GLY A 62 5.55 -18.15 -1.38
C GLY A 62 6.23 -18.03 0.01
N VAL A 63 7.25 -17.19 0.07
CA VAL A 63 8.17 -17.12 1.23
C VAL A 63 7.57 -16.50 2.48
N SER A 64 6.55 -15.67 2.35
CA SER A 64 5.81 -15.03 3.46
C SER A 64 4.35 -14.81 3.05
N THR A 65 3.40 -15.35 3.80
CA THR A 65 1.98 -15.20 3.49
C THR A 65 1.48 -13.78 3.78
N VAL A 66 1.80 -13.23 4.95
CA VAL A 66 1.35 -11.89 5.33
C VAL A 66 1.91 -10.79 4.42
N LEU A 67 3.19 -10.92 4.03
CA LEU A 67 3.81 -9.93 3.14
C LEU A 67 3.32 -10.08 1.70
N ASN A 68 3.15 -11.30 1.19
CA ASN A 68 2.65 -11.52 -0.16
C ASN A 68 1.19 -11.06 -0.31
N GLU A 69 0.34 -11.31 0.69
CA GLU A 69 -1.10 -11.02 0.61
C GLU A 69 -1.42 -9.53 0.80
N ILE A 70 -0.96 -8.95 1.90
CA ILE A 70 -1.32 -7.56 2.27
C ILE A 70 -0.10 -6.64 2.32
N GLY A 71 1.05 -7.15 2.73
CA GLY A 71 2.28 -6.37 2.79
C GLY A 71 2.70 -5.81 1.43
N SER A 72 2.52 -6.58 0.37
CA SER A 72 2.80 -6.17 -1.01
C SER A 72 2.03 -4.91 -1.41
N HIS A 73 0.76 -4.81 -1.02
CA HIS A 73 -0.07 -3.64 -1.28
C HIS A 73 0.39 -2.41 -0.50
N ALA A 74 0.73 -2.59 0.78
CA ALA A 74 1.19 -1.49 1.62
C ALA A 74 2.55 -0.94 1.14
N TYR A 75 3.50 -1.81 0.79
CA TYR A 75 4.79 -1.40 0.26
C TYR A 75 4.66 -0.71 -1.10
N HIS A 76 3.86 -1.27 -2.01
CA HIS A 76 3.57 -0.63 -3.29
C HIS A 76 2.94 0.76 -3.11
N LEU A 77 1.99 0.92 -2.18
CA LEU A 77 1.35 2.21 -1.90
C LEU A 77 2.38 3.27 -1.45
N CYS A 78 3.34 2.88 -0.60
CA CYS A 78 4.44 3.76 -0.20
C CYS A 78 5.23 4.26 -1.40
N ASN A 79 5.74 3.33 -2.22
CA ASN A 79 6.57 3.66 -3.37
C ASN A 79 5.77 4.47 -4.40
N TYR A 80 4.50 4.13 -4.61
CA TYR A 80 3.63 4.83 -5.53
C TYR A 80 3.43 6.30 -5.15
N ILE A 81 3.11 6.57 -3.89
CA ILE A 81 2.84 7.93 -3.41
C ILE A 81 4.14 8.75 -3.36
N THR A 82 5.19 8.19 -2.77
CA THR A 82 6.41 8.95 -2.47
C THR A 82 7.43 8.97 -3.61
N GLY A 83 7.38 7.97 -4.49
CA GLY A 83 8.42 7.75 -5.51
C GLY A 83 9.76 7.29 -4.92
N LEU A 84 9.82 6.95 -3.62
CA LEU A 84 11.05 6.54 -2.95
C LEU A 84 11.24 5.02 -3.03
N GLU A 85 12.48 4.61 -3.28
CA GLU A 85 12.87 3.20 -3.22
C GLU A 85 13.60 2.91 -1.91
N GLY A 86 13.32 1.72 -1.34
CA GLY A 86 13.97 1.28 -0.13
C GLY A 86 15.41 0.87 -0.39
N LYS A 87 16.31 1.20 0.53
CA LYS A 87 17.75 0.89 0.48
C LYS A 87 18.11 -0.28 1.37
N SER A 88 17.66 -0.22 2.62
CA SER A 88 17.89 -1.28 3.59
C SER A 88 16.72 -1.41 4.55
N LEU A 89 16.54 -2.59 5.13
CA LEU A 89 15.47 -2.87 6.06
C LEU A 89 15.91 -3.77 7.20
N PHE A 90 15.16 -3.66 8.32
CA PHE A 90 15.17 -4.61 9.43
C PHE A 90 13.74 -5.09 9.67
N ALA A 91 13.52 -6.40 9.66
CA ALA A 91 12.20 -6.99 9.76
C ALA A 91 12.09 -8.02 10.90
N ASP A 92 10.93 -8.01 11.57
CA ASP A 92 10.49 -9.07 12.48
C ASP A 92 9.19 -9.69 11.95
N ILE A 93 9.27 -10.94 11.49
CA ILE A 93 8.16 -11.70 10.96
C ILE A 93 7.77 -12.78 11.95
N LYS A 94 6.51 -12.82 12.36
CA LYS A 94 6.00 -13.72 13.39
C LYS A 94 4.72 -14.45 12.99
N LYS A 95 4.54 -15.57 13.65
CA LYS A 95 3.31 -16.34 13.64
C LYS A 95 2.71 -16.33 15.05
N TYR A 96 1.59 -15.65 15.22
CA TYR A 96 0.94 -15.54 16.54
C TYR A 96 -0.02 -16.69 16.86
N SER A 97 -0.47 -17.45 15.88
CA SER A 97 -1.37 -18.58 16.14
C SER A 97 -0.66 -19.92 15.97
N LYS A 98 -0.76 -20.80 16.98
CA LYS A 98 -0.26 -22.18 16.89
C LYS A 98 -1.03 -23.03 15.86
N LYS A 99 -2.29 -22.66 15.57
CA LYS A 99 -3.16 -23.40 14.64
C LYS A 99 -2.89 -23.07 13.17
N ILE A 100 -2.15 -22.00 12.89
CA ILE A 100 -1.83 -21.50 11.55
C ILE A 100 -0.38 -21.86 11.23
N LYS A 101 -0.11 -22.38 10.04
CA LYS A 101 1.23 -22.83 9.63
C LYS A 101 2.08 -21.75 8.95
N PHE A 102 1.49 -20.59 8.64
CA PHE A 102 2.12 -19.46 7.98
C PHE A 102 2.33 -18.27 8.92
N ASP A 103 3.14 -17.31 8.52
CA ASP A 103 3.35 -16.04 9.19
C ASP A 103 2.10 -15.16 9.11
N THR A 104 1.83 -14.43 10.18
CA THR A 104 0.60 -13.64 10.34
C THR A 104 0.86 -12.18 10.67
N ASN A 105 2.12 -11.81 10.92
CA ASN A 105 2.52 -10.46 11.28
C ASN A 105 3.94 -10.16 10.79
N ALA A 106 4.14 -8.96 10.30
CA ALA A 106 5.44 -8.42 9.93
C ALA A 106 5.55 -6.96 10.35
N GLN A 107 6.60 -6.61 11.08
CA GLN A 107 6.99 -5.26 11.42
C GLN A 107 8.34 -4.98 10.79
N VAL A 108 8.47 -3.85 10.09
CA VAL A 108 9.66 -3.56 9.30
C VAL A 108 10.06 -2.10 9.46
N PHE A 109 11.33 -1.87 9.76
CA PHE A 109 11.99 -0.57 9.64
C PHE A 109 12.67 -0.49 8.29
N ILE A 110 12.53 0.63 7.59
CA ILE A 110 13.06 0.84 6.24
C ILE A 110 13.91 2.12 6.21
N ASN A 111 15.08 2.05 5.61
CA ASN A 111 15.84 3.21 5.19
C ASN A 111 15.64 3.40 3.69
N TYR A 112 15.30 4.60 3.25
CA TYR A 112 15.15 4.97 1.85
C TYR A 112 16.41 5.63 1.29
N GLU A 113 16.56 5.64 -0.05
CA GLU A 113 17.74 6.20 -0.71
C GLU A 113 17.99 7.69 -0.39
N ASN A 114 16.93 8.47 -0.21
CA ASN A 114 17.01 9.89 0.15
C ASN A 114 17.29 10.16 1.63
N GLY A 115 17.49 9.11 2.44
CA GLY A 115 17.71 9.20 3.90
C GLY A 115 16.42 9.14 4.74
N ALA A 116 15.26 9.16 4.14
CA ALA A 116 13.99 9.01 4.86
C ALA A 116 13.90 7.66 5.60
N LYS A 117 13.10 7.64 6.66
CA LYS A 117 12.85 6.44 7.48
C LYS A 117 11.42 5.96 7.32
N GLY A 118 11.25 4.64 7.23
CA GLY A 118 9.96 4.00 7.14
C GLY A 118 9.65 3.10 8.31
N LEU A 119 8.39 3.13 8.75
CA LEU A 119 7.81 2.16 9.65
C LEU A 119 6.66 1.46 8.91
N PHE A 120 6.78 0.16 8.79
CA PHE A 120 5.82 -0.68 8.07
C PHE A 120 5.26 -1.75 8.99
N TRP A 121 3.95 -1.96 8.92
CA TRP A 121 3.28 -3.03 9.64
C TRP A 121 2.23 -3.72 8.77
N ALA A 122 2.33 -5.06 8.66
CA ALA A 122 1.32 -5.91 8.06
C ALA A 122 0.90 -7.00 9.04
N SER A 123 -0.40 -7.18 9.24
CA SER A 123 -0.93 -8.20 10.14
C SER A 123 -2.26 -8.74 9.67
N THR A 124 -2.44 -10.07 9.78
CA THR A 124 -3.73 -10.74 9.54
C THR A 124 -4.39 -11.19 10.85
N THR A 125 -3.77 -10.88 11.99
CA THR A 125 -4.23 -11.23 13.35
C THR A 125 -4.51 -10.02 14.22
N ALA A 126 -4.46 -8.81 13.70
CA ALA A 126 -4.79 -7.59 14.45
C ALA A 126 -6.30 -7.53 14.68
N LYS A 127 -6.74 -8.00 15.85
CA LYS A 127 -8.16 -8.14 16.16
C LYS A 127 -8.90 -6.79 16.06
N GLY A 128 -10.00 -6.79 15.31
CA GLY A 128 -10.77 -5.58 14.99
C GLY A 128 -10.20 -4.77 13.81
N GLY A 129 -9.07 -5.16 13.25
CA GLY A 129 -8.53 -4.60 12.02
C GLY A 129 -9.34 -5.04 10.81
N ILE A 130 -10.21 -4.16 10.32
CA ILE A 130 -11.01 -4.38 9.12
C ILE A 130 -10.68 -3.23 8.15
N TYR A 131 -10.26 -3.56 6.91
CA TYR A 131 -9.86 -2.55 5.92
C TYR A 131 -8.75 -1.59 6.41
N GLY A 132 -7.78 -2.14 7.11
CA GLY A 132 -6.78 -1.38 7.87
C GLY A 132 -5.60 -0.86 7.07
N LEU A 133 -5.74 -0.55 5.77
CA LEU A 133 -4.67 0.09 5.00
C LEU A 133 -4.66 1.59 5.28
N ARG A 134 -3.55 2.06 5.84
CA ARG A 134 -3.31 3.45 6.20
C ARG A 134 -1.89 3.84 5.85
N ILE A 135 -1.71 5.04 5.34
CA ILE A 135 -0.39 5.61 5.10
C ILE A 135 -0.32 7.04 5.64
N ARG A 136 0.78 7.36 6.29
CA ARG A 136 1.16 8.72 6.70
C ARG A 136 2.53 9.04 6.14
N VAL A 137 2.67 10.21 5.54
CA VAL A 137 3.94 10.71 5.01
C VAL A 137 4.21 12.07 5.63
N PHE A 138 5.39 12.22 6.19
CA PHE A 138 5.85 13.45 6.83
C PHE A 138 7.06 13.95 6.07
N GLY A 139 7.03 15.21 5.70
CA GLY A 139 8.12 15.89 5.04
C GLY A 139 8.50 17.18 5.76
N SER A 140 9.55 17.83 5.28
CA SER A 140 10.11 19.06 5.89
C SER A 140 9.15 20.26 5.86
N LYS A 141 8.09 20.24 5.04
CA LYS A 141 7.14 21.34 4.86
C LYS A 141 5.68 20.95 5.06
N GLY A 142 5.40 19.72 5.47
CA GLY A 142 4.04 19.28 5.69
C GLY A 142 3.90 17.77 5.77
N SER A 143 2.67 17.31 5.93
CA SER A 143 2.37 15.90 6.02
C SER A 143 1.06 15.55 5.34
N LEU A 144 0.87 14.27 5.06
CA LEU A 144 -0.39 13.74 4.59
C LEU A 144 -0.74 12.42 5.27
N GLU A 145 -2.04 12.12 5.33
CA GLU A 145 -2.57 10.83 5.77
C GLU A 145 -3.75 10.41 4.90
N TRP A 146 -3.70 9.18 4.43
CA TRP A 146 -4.81 8.53 3.76
C TRP A 146 -5.15 7.19 4.42
N VAL A 147 -6.45 6.89 4.53
CA VAL A 147 -6.97 5.63 5.08
C VAL A 147 -7.99 5.00 4.13
N GLN A 148 -7.92 3.68 3.99
CA GLN A 148 -8.82 2.92 3.11
C GLN A 148 -10.28 2.95 3.56
N ASN A 149 -10.55 3.04 4.87
CA ASN A 149 -11.91 3.10 5.42
C ASN A 149 -12.67 4.34 4.98
N ASP A 150 -11.94 5.42 4.69
CA ASP A 150 -12.48 6.70 4.29
C ASP A 150 -11.74 7.24 3.05
N PRO A 151 -11.84 6.50 1.92
CA PRO A 151 -10.92 6.66 0.80
C PRO A 151 -11.14 7.94 -0.01
N ASN A 152 -12.25 8.65 0.24
CA ASN A 152 -12.61 9.88 -0.45
C ASN A 152 -11.98 11.13 0.19
N TYR A 153 -11.27 10.96 1.30
CA TYR A 153 -10.64 12.04 2.03
C TYR A 153 -9.12 11.84 2.15
N LEU A 154 -8.41 12.95 2.24
CA LEU A 154 -6.98 13.01 2.49
C LEU A 154 -6.71 14.11 3.50
N LYS A 155 -6.14 13.79 4.64
CA LYS A 155 -5.63 14.82 5.56
C LYS A 155 -4.33 15.36 5.01
N TYR A 156 -4.21 16.67 4.97
CA TYR A 156 -3.02 17.38 4.57
C TYR A 156 -2.71 18.49 5.57
N SER A 157 -1.50 18.51 6.09
CA SER A 157 -1.00 19.59 6.94
C SER A 157 0.10 20.32 6.19
N SER A 158 -0.02 21.64 6.09
CA SER A 158 0.97 22.50 5.47
C SER A 158 2.08 22.92 6.43
N GLU A 159 3.09 23.60 5.93
CA GLU A 159 4.21 24.17 6.71
C GLU A 159 3.75 25.06 7.88
N THR A 160 2.59 25.72 7.73
CA THR A 160 2.00 26.54 8.80
C THR A 160 1.34 25.74 9.92
N GLY A 161 1.34 24.40 9.83
CA GLY A 161 0.72 23.50 10.80
C GLY A 161 -0.79 23.34 10.69
N ALA A 162 -1.47 24.12 9.84
CA ALA A 162 -2.91 24.01 9.61
C ALA A 162 -3.24 22.69 8.89
N THR A 163 -4.05 21.85 9.51
CA THR A 163 -4.53 20.59 8.92
C THR A 163 -5.85 20.81 8.19
N LYS A 164 -5.90 20.37 6.95
CA LYS A 164 -7.09 20.38 6.08
C LYS A 164 -7.49 18.97 5.73
N ILE A 165 -8.79 18.73 5.64
CA ILE A 165 -9.34 17.52 5.04
C ILE A 165 -9.66 17.85 3.59
N LEU A 166 -8.93 17.25 2.67
CA LEU A 166 -9.15 17.38 1.24
C LEU A 166 -10.12 16.31 0.82
N GLU A 167 -11.20 16.71 0.15
CA GLU A 167 -12.26 15.82 -0.27
C GLU A 167 -12.22 15.61 -1.79
N ARG A 168 -12.48 14.35 -2.20
CA ARG A 168 -12.62 14.00 -3.60
C ARG A 168 -13.69 14.86 -4.29
N GLY A 169 -13.34 15.46 -5.42
CA GLY A 169 -14.20 16.31 -6.21
C GLY A 169 -14.13 17.79 -5.87
N PHE A 170 -13.67 18.16 -4.68
CA PHE A 170 -13.56 19.56 -4.26
C PHE A 170 -12.12 20.08 -4.26
N ASN A 171 -11.31 19.57 -3.36
CA ASN A 171 -9.99 20.11 -3.04
C ASN A 171 -8.85 19.30 -3.66
N GLU A 172 -9.15 18.50 -4.66
CA GLU A 172 -8.18 17.66 -5.34
C GLU A 172 -7.65 18.30 -6.64
N SER A 173 -6.48 17.84 -7.08
CA SER A 173 -5.89 18.27 -8.34
C SER A 173 -6.73 17.82 -9.55
N ASN A 174 -6.63 18.54 -10.67
CA ASN A 174 -7.26 18.12 -11.93
C ASN A 174 -6.80 16.73 -12.38
N PHE A 175 -5.57 16.38 -12.06
CA PHE A 175 -5.05 15.03 -12.26
C PHE A 175 -5.89 13.98 -11.51
N SER A 176 -6.12 14.17 -10.21
CA SER A 176 -6.94 13.28 -9.40
C SER A 176 -8.40 13.23 -9.87
N LYS A 177 -8.99 14.40 -10.19
CA LYS A 177 -10.36 14.51 -10.72
C LYS A 177 -10.60 13.65 -11.96
N SER A 178 -9.59 13.50 -12.82
CA SER A 178 -9.72 12.68 -14.04
C SER A 178 -9.95 11.18 -13.77
N PHE A 179 -9.74 10.73 -12.53
CA PHE A 179 -9.98 9.36 -12.06
C PHE A 179 -11.22 9.21 -11.19
N SER A 180 -11.90 10.31 -10.86
CA SER A 180 -13.22 10.27 -10.24
C SER A 180 -14.27 9.89 -11.29
N ARG A 181 -15.15 8.94 -10.97
CA ARG A 181 -16.12 8.35 -11.88
C ARG A 181 -17.52 8.88 -11.68
N ILE A 182 -17.86 9.19 -10.44
CA ILE A 182 -19.17 9.72 -10.07
C ILE A 182 -19.01 11.12 -9.48
N LYS A 183 -20.10 11.85 -9.48
CA LYS A 183 -20.16 13.21 -8.93
C LYS A 183 -19.72 13.21 -7.46
N TYR A 184 -19.09 14.31 -7.02
CA TYR A 184 -18.79 14.51 -5.59
C TYR A 184 -20.07 14.42 -4.73
N GLY A 185 -19.89 14.11 -3.44
CA GLY A 185 -20.99 13.81 -2.54
C GLY A 185 -21.49 12.35 -2.59
N HIS A 186 -21.00 11.54 -3.57
CA HIS A 186 -21.26 10.12 -3.65
C HIS A 186 -19.94 9.36 -3.44
N PRO A 187 -19.86 8.42 -2.48
CA PRO A 187 -18.59 7.74 -2.18
C PRO A 187 -18.13 6.84 -3.33
N GLU A 188 -16.83 6.91 -3.64
CA GLU A 188 -16.13 5.96 -4.48
C GLU A 188 -15.20 5.08 -3.64
N GLY A 189 -14.96 3.85 -4.10
CA GLY A 189 -14.16 2.92 -3.33
C GLY A 189 -13.49 1.85 -4.19
N TYR A 190 -13.42 0.65 -3.64
CA TYR A 190 -12.65 -0.48 -4.14
C TYR A 190 -12.92 -0.82 -5.62
N LEU A 191 -14.17 -0.93 -6.03
CA LEU A 191 -14.54 -1.25 -7.42
C LEU A 191 -14.19 -0.12 -8.38
N SER A 192 -14.37 1.14 -7.97
CA SER A 192 -13.99 2.31 -8.79
C SER A 192 -12.49 2.34 -9.04
N ALA A 193 -11.67 1.99 -8.05
CA ALA A 193 -10.22 1.90 -8.17
C ALA A 193 -9.79 0.82 -9.18
N PHE A 194 -10.37 -0.38 -9.13
CA PHE A 194 -10.13 -1.40 -10.16
C PHE A 194 -10.53 -0.94 -11.55
N SER A 195 -11.69 -0.29 -11.66
CA SER A 195 -12.16 0.25 -12.93
C SER A 195 -11.21 1.30 -13.50
N ASN A 196 -10.62 2.15 -12.65
CA ASN A 196 -9.60 3.12 -13.07
C ASN A 196 -8.35 2.42 -13.60
N LEU A 197 -7.89 1.40 -12.89
CA LEU A 197 -6.73 0.60 -13.28
C LEU A 197 -6.93 -0.04 -14.66
N TYR A 198 -8.05 -0.77 -14.84
CA TYR A 198 -8.34 -1.45 -16.11
C TYR A 198 -8.57 -0.47 -17.28
N LYS A 199 -9.18 0.70 -17.02
CA LYS A 199 -9.33 1.75 -18.03
C LYS A 199 -7.98 2.26 -18.52
N GLU A 200 -7.01 2.46 -17.63
CA GLU A 200 -5.66 2.88 -18.01
C GLU A 200 -4.93 1.79 -18.80
N ILE A 201 -5.03 0.52 -18.37
CA ILE A 201 -4.43 -0.62 -19.08
C ILE A 201 -5.02 -0.75 -20.49
N ALA A 202 -6.33 -0.74 -20.62
CA ALA A 202 -7.00 -0.78 -21.91
C ALA A 202 -6.60 0.39 -22.81
N SER A 203 -6.51 1.61 -22.25
CA SER A 203 -6.02 2.78 -22.99
C SER A 203 -4.59 2.60 -23.47
N LYS A 204 -3.72 2.00 -22.66
CA LYS A 204 -2.33 1.73 -23.06
C LYS A 204 -2.23 0.71 -24.17
N ILE A 205 -3.03 -0.34 -24.16
CA ILE A 205 -3.08 -1.38 -25.19
C ILE A 205 -3.53 -0.78 -26.53
N ASN A 206 -4.57 0.07 -26.49
CA ASN A 206 -5.15 0.66 -27.71
C ASN A 206 -4.31 1.78 -28.33
N ILE A 207 -3.40 2.40 -27.55
CA ILE A 207 -2.57 3.51 -28.01
C ILE A 207 -1.13 3.02 -28.20
N LYS A 208 -0.79 2.56 -29.42
CA LYS A 208 0.54 2.02 -29.75
C LYS A 208 1.67 3.05 -29.62
N LYS A 209 1.40 4.34 -29.85
CA LYS A 209 2.38 5.44 -29.75
C LYS A 209 1.75 6.61 -29.00
N SER A 210 1.90 6.68 -27.68
CA SER A 210 1.44 7.79 -26.85
C SER A 210 2.55 8.31 -25.96
N LYS A 211 2.72 9.64 -25.92
CA LYS A 211 3.52 10.33 -24.90
C LYS A 211 2.79 10.42 -23.55
N LYS A 212 1.54 9.89 -23.45
CA LYS A 212 0.74 9.93 -22.22
C LYS A 212 1.38 9.04 -21.18
N ARG A 213 1.65 9.59 -19.98
CA ARG A 213 2.06 8.84 -18.81
C ARG A 213 0.88 8.05 -18.27
N PHE A 214 1.11 6.78 -17.97
CA PHE A 214 0.16 5.88 -17.32
C PHE A 214 0.63 5.64 -15.88
N TYR A 215 -0.32 5.35 -14.98
CA TYR A 215 -0.08 5.27 -13.55
C TYR A 215 -0.48 3.91 -12.97
N PHE A 216 -0.77 2.93 -13.82
CA PHE A 216 -1.01 1.56 -13.37
C PHE A 216 0.32 0.86 -13.00
N PRO A 217 0.30 -0.06 -12.04
CA PRO A 217 1.49 -0.80 -11.61
C PRO A 217 2.08 -1.65 -12.74
N THR A 218 3.38 -1.54 -12.94
CA THR A 218 4.14 -2.27 -13.96
C THR A 218 4.87 -3.48 -13.37
N ALA A 219 5.62 -4.21 -14.20
CA ALA A 219 6.50 -5.29 -13.75
C ALA A 219 7.64 -4.77 -12.85
N TYR A 220 8.05 -3.52 -13.03
CA TYR A 220 9.11 -2.91 -12.22
C TYR A 220 8.67 -2.75 -10.75
N GLU A 221 7.48 -2.18 -10.49
CA GLU A 221 6.95 -2.11 -9.13
C GLU A 221 6.73 -3.49 -8.52
N GLY A 222 6.42 -4.49 -9.35
CA GLY A 222 6.37 -5.88 -8.93
C GLY A 222 7.72 -6.43 -8.50
N LEU A 223 8.78 -6.11 -9.23
CA LEU A 223 10.15 -6.48 -8.86
C LEU A 223 10.57 -5.82 -7.54
N LEU A 224 10.30 -4.53 -7.35
CA LEU A 224 10.59 -3.83 -6.09
C LEU A 224 9.87 -4.46 -4.91
N THR A 225 8.59 -4.82 -5.10
CA THR A 225 7.79 -5.50 -4.08
C THR A 225 8.35 -6.88 -3.74
N ALA A 226 8.76 -7.65 -4.75
CA ALA A 226 9.37 -8.97 -4.53
C ALA A 226 10.71 -8.87 -3.78
N LYS A 227 11.57 -7.91 -4.15
CA LYS A 227 12.82 -7.62 -3.42
C LYS A 227 12.57 -7.24 -1.96
N PHE A 228 11.58 -6.39 -1.70
CA PHE A 228 11.18 -6.02 -0.34
C PHE A 228 10.78 -7.26 0.48
N ILE A 229 9.92 -8.12 -0.05
CA ILE A 229 9.45 -9.32 0.64
C ILE A 229 10.62 -10.27 0.94
N ASP A 230 11.48 -10.52 -0.05
CA ASP A 230 12.66 -11.36 0.11
C ASP A 230 13.65 -10.77 1.13
N GLY A 231 13.87 -9.45 1.09
CA GLY A 231 14.65 -8.72 2.08
C GLY A 231 14.09 -8.87 3.50
N CYS A 232 12.77 -8.75 3.68
CA CYS A 232 12.12 -8.94 4.99
C CYS A 232 12.34 -10.35 5.54
N VAL A 233 12.18 -11.38 4.71
CA VAL A 233 12.40 -12.78 5.12
C VAL A 233 13.87 -13.01 5.49
N LYS A 234 14.81 -12.50 4.68
CA LYS A 234 16.26 -12.58 4.97
C LYS A 234 16.62 -11.85 6.27
N SER A 235 16.10 -10.65 6.47
CA SER A 235 16.34 -9.85 7.66
C SER A 235 15.81 -10.55 8.92
N SER A 236 14.55 -10.98 8.88
CA SER A 236 13.91 -11.66 10.01
C SER A 236 14.62 -12.95 10.40
N SER A 237 15.08 -13.75 9.43
CA SER A 237 15.82 -14.99 9.68
C SER A 237 17.21 -14.74 10.27
N LYS A 238 17.91 -13.70 9.78
CA LYS A 238 19.28 -13.35 10.21
C LYS A 238 19.32 -12.39 11.40
N LYS A 239 18.18 -11.84 11.81
CA LYS A 239 18.04 -10.81 12.87
C LYS A 239 18.99 -9.61 12.68
N LYS A 240 19.10 -9.14 11.44
CA LYS A 240 19.97 -8.01 11.09
C LYS A 240 19.41 -7.17 9.94
N TRP A 241 19.93 -5.96 9.80
CA TRP A 241 19.69 -5.11 8.63
C TRP A 241 20.19 -5.79 7.35
N VAL A 242 19.40 -5.68 6.28
CA VAL A 242 19.76 -6.16 4.93
C VAL A 242 19.50 -5.08 3.91
N GLN A 243 20.30 -5.06 2.85
CA GLN A 243 20.01 -4.29 1.64
C GLN A 243 19.07 -5.08 0.72
N PHE A 244 18.27 -4.41 -0.09
CA PHE A 244 17.27 -5.07 -0.95
C PHE A 244 16.93 -4.26 -2.22
#